data_849882856ae3d279570571f4b483d3bc
#
_entry.id   849882856ae3d279570571f4b483d3bc
#
_cell.length_a   1.000
_cell.length_b   1.000
_cell.length_c   1.000
_cell.angle_alpha   90.00
_cell.angle_beta   90.00
_cell.angle_gamma   90.00
#
_symmetry.space_group_name_H-M   'P 1'
#
loop_
_entity.id
_entity.type
_entity.pdbx_description
1 polymer ?
#
loop_
_entity_poly.entity_id
_entity_poly.type
_entity_poly.pdbx_seq_one_letter_code
_entity_poly.pdbx_strand_id
1 'polypeptide(L)'
;MSAPRVAVVGSINMDLLTAAERLPAPGETILGSAFAATPGGKGANQAIAAARAGGAVTFIGAVGSDVFALDLRQALVDAEVDTRHLREVDGPSGIAAITVDAAGENSIVVVPGANSTVVDLTSAELAAVADADVLLCQLEIPLGTVLAAAAHAAAHGTVVMLNPSPAQPLPSELVKLVDVLLVNQTEAAQLGAEVTGAVSHVVTTLGSSGADYASSDGTALRAESP
;
A
#
# COMPACT_ATOMS: atom_id res chain seq x y z
N MET A 1 7.19 -25.15 9.47
CA MET A 1 7.20 -24.45 8.16
C MET A 1 7.98 -23.18 8.36
N SER A 2 8.84 -22.76 7.43
CA SER A 2 9.49 -21.46 7.47
C SER A 2 8.43 -20.35 7.31
N ALA A 3 8.69 -19.16 7.87
CA ALA A 3 7.85 -17.98 7.65
C ALA A 3 7.78 -17.65 6.14
N PRO A 4 6.63 -17.28 5.59
CA PRO A 4 6.52 -16.85 4.20
C PRO A 4 7.33 -15.55 4.01
N ARG A 5 8.10 -15.48 2.91
CA ARG A 5 8.88 -14.29 2.54
C ARG A 5 8.03 -13.37 1.70
N VAL A 6 7.90 -12.13 2.14
CA VAL A 6 7.08 -11.12 1.47
C VAL A 6 7.94 -9.93 1.08
N ALA A 7 7.99 -9.61 -0.21
CA ALA A 7 8.55 -8.36 -0.69
C ALA A 7 7.40 -7.35 -0.85
N VAL A 8 7.52 -6.19 -0.20
CA VAL A 8 6.56 -5.09 -0.37
C VAL A 8 7.26 -3.98 -1.15
N VAL A 9 6.77 -3.69 -2.36
CA VAL A 9 7.23 -2.55 -3.17
C VAL A 9 6.14 -1.49 -3.11
N GLY A 10 6.39 -0.41 -2.35
CA GLY A 10 5.29 0.52 -2.05
C GLY A 10 5.68 1.79 -1.33
N SER A 11 4.65 2.52 -0.96
CA SER A 11 4.71 3.83 -0.32
C SER A 11 4.95 3.75 1.19
N ILE A 12 5.56 4.82 1.69
CA ILE A 12 5.59 5.14 3.12
C ILE A 12 5.34 6.64 3.28
N ASN A 13 4.42 7.02 4.16
CA ASN A 13 3.99 8.40 4.37
C ASN A 13 4.01 8.77 5.85
N MET A 14 4.18 10.07 6.14
CA MET A 14 3.76 10.60 7.42
C MET A 14 2.32 11.11 7.29
N ASP A 15 1.40 10.49 8.03
CA ASP A 15 0.01 10.89 8.09
C ASP A 15 -0.13 12.02 9.12
N LEU A 16 -0.46 13.22 8.63
CA LEU A 16 -0.67 14.44 9.42
C LEU A 16 -2.16 14.64 9.63
N LEU A 17 -2.66 14.19 10.78
CA LEU A 17 -4.07 14.18 11.11
C LEU A 17 -4.45 15.41 11.92
N THR A 18 -5.46 16.15 11.46
CA THR A 18 -6.11 17.23 12.21
C THR A 18 -7.56 16.85 12.46
N ALA A 19 -8.04 17.03 13.71
CA ALA A 19 -9.45 16.88 14.04
C ALA A 19 -10.12 18.25 14.15
N ALA A 20 -11.34 18.36 13.65
CA ALA A 20 -12.15 19.57 13.72
C ALA A 20 -13.65 19.22 13.96
N GLU A 21 -14.48 20.19 14.30
CA GLU A 21 -15.92 19.96 14.46
C GLU A 21 -16.57 19.61 13.10
N ARG A 22 -16.10 20.23 12.01
CA ARG A 22 -16.51 19.97 10.64
C ARG A 22 -15.35 20.20 9.65
N LEU A 23 -15.50 19.76 8.42
CA LEU A 23 -14.54 20.09 7.36
C LEU A 23 -14.69 21.58 6.97
N PRO A 24 -13.57 22.32 6.71
CA PRO A 24 -13.63 23.72 6.26
C PRO A 24 -14.18 23.82 4.83
N ALA A 25 -15.00 24.84 4.56
CA ALA A 25 -15.38 25.18 3.21
C ALA A 25 -14.23 25.90 2.46
N PRO A 26 -14.24 25.97 1.11
CA PRO A 26 -13.25 26.72 0.35
C PRO A 26 -13.13 28.18 0.82
N GLY A 27 -11.89 28.61 1.16
CA GLY A 27 -11.61 29.96 1.65
C GLY A 27 -11.87 30.17 3.15
N GLU A 28 -12.32 29.15 3.87
CA GLU A 28 -12.61 29.22 5.28
C GLU A 28 -11.41 28.84 6.16
N THR A 29 -11.26 29.50 7.30
CA THR A 29 -10.35 29.11 8.37
C THR A 29 -11.16 28.70 9.60
N ILE A 30 -10.93 27.49 10.08
CA ILE A 30 -11.56 26.99 11.32
C ILE A 30 -10.49 26.58 12.34
N LEU A 31 -10.89 26.47 13.61
CA LEU A 31 -10.03 25.95 14.66
C LEU A 31 -10.16 24.43 14.73
N GLY A 32 -9.02 23.71 14.70
CA GLY A 32 -8.96 22.31 15.01
C GLY A 32 -8.95 22.04 16.53
N SER A 33 -9.31 20.83 16.90
CA SER A 33 -9.35 20.36 18.29
C SER A 33 -8.16 19.46 18.65
N ALA A 34 -7.52 18.81 17.67
CA ALA A 34 -6.37 17.93 17.89
C ALA A 34 -5.48 17.86 16.64
N PHE A 35 -4.22 17.47 16.87
CA PHE A 35 -3.25 17.14 15.83
C PHE A 35 -2.47 15.89 16.21
N ALA A 36 -2.21 15.02 15.26
CA ALA A 36 -1.30 13.89 15.39
C ALA A 36 -0.47 13.73 14.09
N ALA A 37 0.76 13.25 14.25
CA ALA A 37 1.58 12.79 13.15
C ALA A 37 1.91 11.31 13.41
N THR A 38 1.59 10.44 12.46
CA THR A 38 1.79 8.98 12.61
C THR A 38 2.36 8.40 11.31
N PRO A 39 3.33 7.47 11.42
CA PRO A 39 3.77 6.69 10.27
C PRO A 39 2.60 5.94 9.62
N GLY A 40 2.52 6.03 8.29
CA GLY A 40 1.47 5.44 7.47
C GLY A 40 1.95 5.18 6.04
N GLY A 41 1.05 5.30 5.07
CA GLY A 41 1.26 4.89 3.70
C GLY A 41 0.87 3.44 3.47
N LYS A 42 0.21 3.16 2.34
CA LYS A 42 -0.36 1.84 2.07
C LYS A 42 0.68 0.73 2.07
N GLY A 43 1.86 0.99 1.47
CA GLY A 43 2.94 0.01 1.44
C GLY A 43 3.46 -0.33 2.83
N ALA A 44 3.79 0.69 3.63
CA ALA A 44 4.30 0.49 4.99
C ALA A 44 3.26 -0.19 5.90
N ASN A 45 1.99 0.24 5.83
CA ASN A 45 0.91 -0.37 6.61
C ASN A 45 0.74 -1.86 6.29
N GLN A 46 0.81 -2.24 5.01
CA GLN A 46 0.71 -3.64 4.58
C GLN A 46 1.95 -4.44 4.95
N ALA A 47 3.16 -3.86 4.87
CA ALA A 47 4.39 -4.50 5.32
C ALA A 47 4.36 -4.82 6.82
N ILE A 48 3.95 -3.85 7.64
CA ILE A 48 3.78 -4.00 9.09
C ILE A 48 2.72 -5.07 9.41
N ALA A 49 1.58 -5.06 8.71
CA ALA A 49 0.54 -6.05 8.90
C ALA A 49 1.00 -7.47 8.52
N ALA A 50 1.72 -7.63 7.41
CA ALA A 50 2.29 -8.91 6.99
C ALA A 50 3.34 -9.44 7.99
N ALA A 51 4.20 -8.58 8.52
CA ALA A 51 5.19 -8.95 9.54
C ALA A 51 4.50 -9.39 10.84
N ARG A 52 3.51 -8.64 11.32
CA ARG A 52 2.70 -9.01 12.48
C ARG A 52 1.91 -10.32 12.30
N ALA A 53 1.58 -10.67 11.06
CA ALA A 53 0.97 -11.95 10.73
C ALA A 53 2.00 -13.11 10.64
N GLY A 54 3.28 -12.86 10.90
CA GLY A 54 4.35 -13.85 10.93
C GLY A 54 5.13 -14.01 9.63
N GLY A 55 4.98 -13.08 8.68
CA GLY A 55 5.78 -13.05 7.46
C GLY A 55 7.19 -12.51 7.71
N ALA A 56 8.18 -13.02 6.96
CA ALA A 56 9.50 -12.41 6.83
C ALA A 56 9.43 -11.35 5.73
N VAL A 57 9.30 -10.07 6.12
CA VAL A 57 8.97 -8.98 5.21
C VAL A 57 10.18 -8.13 4.88
N THR A 58 10.41 -7.88 3.59
CA THR A 58 11.38 -6.90 3.08
C THR A 58 10.60 -5.74 2.44
N PHE A 59 10.89 -4.51 2.89
CA PHE A 59 10.26 -3.30 2.34
C PHE A 59 11.18 -2.60 1.34
N ILE A 60 10.65 -2.31 0.15
CA ILE A 60 11.31 -1.60 -0.94
C ILE A 60 10.53 -0.32 -1.21
N GLY A 61 11.15 0.83 -0.96
CA GLY A 61 10.51 2.14 -1.06
C GLY A 61 11.50 3.26 -0.79
N ALA A 62 11.01 4.47 -0.53
CA ALA A 62 11.85 5.62 -0.24
C ALA A 62 11.25 6.55 0.80
N VAL A 63 12.13 7.14 1.63
CA VAL A 63 11.86 8.29 2.50
C VAL A 63 12.68 9.48 2.04
N GLY A 64 12.29 10.68 2.43
CA GLY A 64 13.05 11.90 2.19
C GLY A 64 14.22 12.04 3.15
N SER A 65 14.90 13.18 3.06
CA SER A 65 15.95 13.63 4.00
C SER A 65 15.39 14.67 4.99
N ASP A 66 14.12 14.54 5.36
CA ASP A 66 13.38 15.46 6.21
C ASP A 66 13.24 14.94 7.67
N VAL A 67 12.54 15.71 8.49
CA VAL A 67 12.33 15.39 9.91
C VAL A 67 11.52 14.12 10.14
N PHE A 68 10.82 13.61 9.15
CA PHE A 68 9.96 12.42 9.25
C PHE A 68 10.71 11.12 8.90
N ALA A 69 11.82 11.20 8.17
CA ALA A 69 12.52 10.03 7.64
C ALA A 69 12.90 9.00 8.72
N LEU A 70 13.39 9.48 9.87
CA LEU A 70 13.78 8.60 10.97
C LEU A 70 12.58 7.86 11.58
N ASP A 71 11.49 8.57 11.85
CA ASP A 71 10.29 7.98 12.46
C ASP A 71 9.62 6.97 11.52
N LEU A 72 9.59 7.27 10.21
CA LEU A 72 9.07 6.38 9.19
C LEU A 72 9.87 5.08 9.11
N ARG A 73 11.20 5.17 9.10
CA ARG A 73 12.09 3.99 9.12
C ARG A 73 11.91 3.20 10.41
N GLN A 74 11.84 3.89 11.56
CA GLN A 74 11.72 3.26 12.86
C GLN A 74 10.42 2.46 12.99
N ALA A 75 9.31 2.96 12.45
CA ALA A 75 8.03 2.25 12.47
C ALA A 75 8.10 0.88 11.75
N LEU A 76 8.86 0.78 10.66
CA LEU A 76 9.10 -0.49 9.98
C LEU A 76 10.01 -1.41 10.80
N VAL A 77 11.09 -0.85 11.37
CA VAL A 77 12.05 -1.60 12.21
C VAL A 77 11.37 -2.16 13.45
N ASP A 78 10.52 -1.39 14.13
CA ASP A 78 9.76 -1.82 15.32
C ASP A 78 8.77 -2.96 15.02
N ALA A 79 8.37 -3.09 13.75
CA ALA A 79 7.55 -4.19 13.26
C ALA A 79 8.38 -5.35 12.69
N GLU A 80 9.70 -5.36 12.88
CA GLU A 80 10.63 -6.39 12.39
C GLU A 80 10.66 -6.51 10.84
N VAL A 81 10.31 -5.43 10.13
CA VAL A 81 10.41 -5.36 8.67
C VAL A 81 11.85 -5.04 8.27
N ASP A 82 12.39 -5.79 7.33
CA ASP A 82 13.71 -5.53 6.76
C ASP A 82 13.70 -4.25 5.92
N THR A 83 14.46 -3.25 6.34
CA THR A 83 14.53 -1.92 5.72
C THR A 83 15.80 -1.68 4.89
N ARG A 84 16.57 -2.71 4.54
CA ARG A 84 17.81 -2.56 3.74
C ARG A 84 17.59 -1.91 2.38
N HIS A 85 16.38 -2.03 1.84
CA HIS A 85 15.95 -1.45 0.57
C HIS A 85 15.04 -0.22 0.74
N LEU A 86 14.94 0.34 1.95
CA LEU A 86 14.33 1.64 2.16
C LEU A 86 15.36 2.73 1.86
N ARG A 87 15.26 3.34 0.69
CA ARG A 87 16.15 4.40 0.22
C ARG A 87 15.92 5.69 1.03
N GLU A 88 16.95 6.48 1.18
CA GLU A 88 16.84 7.87 1.61
C GLU A 88 17.24 8.76 0.43
N VAL A 89 16.38 9.71 0.07
CA VAL A 89 16.55 10.58 -1.09
C VAL A 89 16.43 12.05 -0.69
N ASP A 90 17.06 12.93 -1.43
CA ASP A 90 16.94 14.39 -1.19
C ASP A 90 15.49 14.83 -1.37
N GLY A 91 15.00 15.69 -0.45
CA GLY A 91 13.67 16.25 -0.47
C GLY A 91 12.73 15.67 0.59
N PRO A 92 11.43 15.97 0.51
CA PRO A 92 10.46 15.56 1.53
C PRO A 92 10.07 14.08 1.38
N SER A 93 9.79 13.43 2.52
CA SER A 93 9.06 12.16 2.59
C SER A 93 7.64 12.31 2.05
N GLY A 94 6.99 11.21 1.74
CA GLY A 94 5.56 11.21 1.44
C GLY A 94 4.75 11.66 2.65
N ILE A 95 3.70 12.43 2.43
CA ILE A 95 2.76 12.83 3.48
C ILE A 95 1.31 12.62 3.04
N ALA A 96 0.43 12.33 3.99
CA ALA A 96 -1.01 12.47 3.84
C ALA A 96 -1.52 13.55 4.81
N ALA A 97 -2.02 14.67 4.27
CA ALA A 97 -2.70 15.69 5.06
C ALA A 97 -4.17 15.27 5.22
N ILE A 98 -4.55 14.93 6.45
CA ILE A 98 -5.85 14.35 6.77
C ILE A 98 -6.59 15.28 7.71
N THR A 99 -7.81 15.68 7.35
CA THR A 99 -8.74 16.36 8.26
C THR A 99 -9.91 15.43 8.52
N VAL A 100 -10.26 15.24 9.79
CA VAL A 100 -11.39 14.40 10.22
C VAL A 100 -12.35 15.28 11.02
N ASP A 101 -13.64 15.18 10.71
CA ASP A 101 -14.68 15.90 11.44
C ASP A 101 -15.32 15.07 12.58
N ALA A 102 -16.22 15.70 13.35
CA ALA A 102 -16.90 15.05 14.47
C ALA A 102 -17.84 13.90 14.04
N ALA A 103 -18.23 13.82 12.77
CA ALA A 103 -19.02 12.72 12.22
C ALA A 103 -18.16 11.54 11.73
N GLY A 104 -16.82 11.72 11.71
CA GLY A 104 -15.87 10.73 11.18
C GLY A 104 -15.67 10.84 9.67
N GLU A 105 -16.22 11.85 9.00
CA GLU A 105 -15.95 12.15 7.61
C GLU A 105 -14.53 12.71 7.46
N ASN A 106 -13.83 12.34 6.41
CA ASN A 106 -12.46 12.78 6.20
C ASN A 106 -12.24 13.44 4.84
N SER A 107 -11.23 14.30 4.78
CA SER A 107 -10.65 14.84 3.56
C SER A 107 -9.16 14.59 3.59
N ILE A 108 -8.64 13.95 2.55
CA ILE A 108 -7.24 13.50 2.48
C ILE A 108 -6.59 14.06 1.22
N VAL A 109 -5.43 14.70 1.40
CA VAL A 109 -4.54 15.09 0.30
C VAL A 109 -3.22 14.36 0.48
N VAL A 110 -2.87 13.51 -0.48
CA VAL A 110 -1.58 12.80 -0.49
C VAL A 110 -0.58 13.58 -1.34
N VAL A 111 0.59 13.85 -0.75
CA VAL A 111 1.77 14.38 -1.48
C VAL A 111 2.79 13.25 -1.54
N PRO A 112 3.10 12.73 -2.73
CA PRO A 112 3.94 11.54 -2.86
C PRO A 112 5.36 11.71 -2.31
N GLY A 113 5.98 12.91 -2.43
CA GLY A 113 7.33 13.14 -1.98
C GLY A 113 8.31 12.08 -2.50
N ALA A 114 9.11 11.51 -1.61
CA ALA A 114 10.09 10.48 -1.92
C ALA A 114 9.49 9.23 -2.60
N ASN A 115 8.22 8.89 -2.37
CA ASN A 115 7.58 7.75 -3.05
C ASN A 115 7.59 7.90 -4.57
N SER A 116 7.52 9.13 -5.08
CA SER A 116 7.57 9.40 -6.53
C SER A 116 8.93 9.12 -7.16
N THR A 117 9.98 9.00 -6.36
CA THR A 117 11.35 8.73 -6.82
C THR A 117 11.66 7.24 -6.97
N VAL A 118 10.75 6.37 -6.55
CA VAL A 118 10.88 4.91 -6.71
C VAL A 118 10.52 4.55 -8.16
N VAL A 119 11.35 4.96 -9.11
CA VAL A 119 11.09 4.79 -10.56
C VAL A 119 11.79 3.56 -11.14
N ASP A 120 13.02 3.27 -10.71
CA ASP A 120 13.79 2.12 -11.16
C ASP A 120 14.20 1.27 -9.96
N LEU A 121 13.98 -0.04 -10.05
CA LEU A 121 14.44 -0.99 -9.05
C LEU A 121 15.89 -1.40 -9.36
N THR A 122 16.72 -1.36 -8.33
CA THR A 122 18.10 -1.85 -8.42
C THR A 122 18.14 -3.37 -8.54
N SER A 123 19.27 -3.93 -8.99
CA SER A 123 19.45 -5.38 -9.08
C SER A 123 19.27 -6.08 -7.73
N ALA A 124 19.65 -5.42 -6.61
CA ALA A 124 19.47 -5.96 -5.27
C ALA A 124 17.99 -6.00 -4.84
N GLU A 125 17.22 -4.97 -5.19
CA GLU A 125 15.76 -4.92 -4.95
C GLU A 125 15.01 -5.94 -5.81
N LEU A 126 15.40 -6.08 -7.08
CA LEU A 126 14.85 -7.11 -7.95
C LEU A 126 15.18 -8.52 -7.44
N ALA A 127 16.39 -8.75 -6.94
CA ALA A 127 16.74 -10.02 -6.30
C ALA A 127 15.87 -10.29 -5.07
N ALA A 128 15.59 -9.29 -4.23
CA ALA A 128 14.70 -9.43 -3.08
C ALA A 128 13.25 -9.77 -3.50
N VAL A 129 12.78 -9.22 -4.63
CA VAL A 129 11.46 -9.57 -5.22
C VAL A 129 11.47 -11.02 -5.72
N ALA A 130 12.52 -11.46 -6.43
CA ALA A 130 12.63 -12.82 -6.97
C ALA A 130 12.77 -13.89 -5.87
N ASP A 131 13.41 -13.55 -4.74
CA ASP A 131 13.58 -14.45 -3.61
C ASP A 131 12.36 -14.56 -2.70
N ALA A 132 11.35 -13.68 -2.88
CA ALA A 132 10.13 -13.69 -2.08
C ALA A 132 9.14 -14.77 -2.55
N ASP A 133 8.28 -15.23 -1.64
CA ASP A 133 7.15 -16.10 -1.98
C ASP A 133 5.97 -15.27 -2.51
N VAL A 134 5.87 -14.00 -2.05
CA VAL A 134 4.82 -13.03 -2.44
C VAL A 134 5.43 -11.65 -2.66
N LEU A 135 5.07 -11.01 -3.76
CA LEU A 135 5.21 -9.58 -3.99
C LEU A 135 3.89 -8.88 -3.68
N LEU A 136 3.93 -7.84 -2.86
CA LEU A 136 2.76 -7.01 -2.54
C LEU A 136 3.00 -5.57 -2.99
N CYS A 137 2.11 -5.04 -3.83
CA CYS A 137 2.18 -3.68 -4.38
C CYS A 137 0.88 -2.90 -4.17
N GLN A 138 1.00 -1.55 -4.23
CA GLN A 138 -0.11 -0.59 -4.23
C GLN A 138 0.16 0.48 -5.30
N LEU A 139 -0.70 1.52 -5.40
CA LEU A 139 -0.59 2.52 -6.47
C LEU A 139 -0.22 3.93 -5.94
N GLU A 140 0.46 4.01 -4.81
CA GLU A 140 1.02 5.27 -4.25
C GLU A 140 2.49 5.51 -4.65
N ILE A 141 3.03 4.66 -5.52
CA ILE A 141 4.34 4.81 -6.19
C ILE A 141 4.13 4.81 -7.70
N PRO A 142 5.12 5.16 -8.53
CA PRO A 142 4.96 5.16 -9.99
C PRO A 142 4.48 3.82 -10.54
N LEU A 143 3.42 3.85 -11.34
CA LEU A 143 2.80 2.64 -11.92
C LEU A 143 3.77 1.81 -12.77
N GLY A 144 4.73 2.48 -13.43
CA GLY A 144 5.79 1.79 -14.20
C GLY A 144 6.66 0.89 -13.32
N THR A 145 6.93 1.31 -12.07
CA THR A 145 7.68 0.52 -11.10
C THR A 145 6.89 -0.68 -10.62
N VAL A 146 5.59 -0.49 -10.36
CA VAL A 146 4.68 -1.59 -10.00
C VAL A 146 4.63 -2.64 -11.11
N LEU A 147 4.49 -2.19 -12.37
CA LEU A 147 4.51 -3.08 -13.54
C LEU A 147 5.84 -3.83 -13.67
N ALA A 148 6.98 -3.13 -13.50
CA ALA A 148 8.31 -3.74 -13.58
C ALA A 148 8.53 -4.77 -12.46
N ALA A 149 8.14 -4.46 -11.23
CA ALA A 149 8.20 -5.38 -10.09
C ALA A 149 7.34 -6.62 -10.32
N ALA A 150 6.07 -6.43 -10.76
CA ALA A 150 5.15 -7.52 -11.04
C ALA A 150 5.65 -8.43 -12.18
N ALA A 151 6.19 -7.85 -13.25
CA ALA A 151 6.75 -8.62 -14.36
C ALA A 151 7.99 -9.44 -13.91
N HIS A 152 8.85 -8.85 -13.06
CA HIS A 152 10.01 -9.55 -12.51
C HIS A 152 9.58 -10.69 -11.57
N ALA A 153 8.62 -10.44 -10.67
CA ALA A 153 8.06 -11.43 -9.76
C ALA A 153 7.48 -12.65 -10.52
N ALA A 154 6.60 -12.38 -11.50
CA ALA A 154 5.98 -13.42 -12.32
C ALA A 154 7.00 -14.27 -13.08
N ALA A 155 8.08 -13.64 -13.61
CA ALA A 155 9.17 -14.36 -14.28
C ALA A 155 9.97 -15.31 -13.37
N HIS A 156 9.91 -15.11 -12.05
CA HIS A 156 10.62 -15.92 -11.04
C HIS A 156 9.69 -16.81 -10.20
N GLY A 157 8.38 -16.83 -10.51
CA GLY A 157 7.41 -17.66 -9.79
C GLY A 157 6.96 -17.11 -8.45
N THR A 158 7.24 -15.82 -8.19
CA THR A 158 6.74 -15.09 -7.01
C THR A 158 5.27 -14.70 -7.25
N VAL A 159 4.39 -15.00 -6.29
CA VAL A 159 2.97 -14.63 -6.37
C VAL A 159 2.82 -13.11 -6.34
N VAL A 160 2.10 -12.55 -7.32
CA VAL A 160 1.86 -11.10 -7.40
C VAL A 160 0.52 -10.75 -6.76
N MET A 161 0.58 -9.98 -5.68
CA MET A 161 -0.57 -9.44 -4.97
C MET A 161 -0.64 -7.92 -5.15
N LEU A 162 -1.75 -7.40 -5.67
CA LEU A 162 -1.95 -5.97 -5.92
C LEU A 162 -3.15 -5.44 -5.13
N ASN A 163 -2.91 -4.38 -4.35
CA ASN A 163 -3.96 -3.50 -3.87
C ASN A 163 -4.00 -2.24 -4.75
N PRO A 164 -4.91 -2.12 -5.72
CA PRO A 164 -4.95 -1.02 -6.68
C PRO A 164 -5.55 0.26 -6.06
N SER A 165 -4.94 0.72 -5.01
CA SER A 165 -5.35 1.91 -4.25
C SER A 165 -4.23 2.96 -4.21
N PRO A 166 -4.53 4.25 -4.53
CA PRO A 166 -5.83 4.79 -4.97
C PRO A 166 -6.25 4.23 -6.33
N ALA A 167 -7.55 4.02 -6.51
CA ALA A 167 -8.08 3.41 -7.73
C ALA A 167 -7.80 4.29 -8.97
N GLN A 168 -7.23 3.67 -9.99
CA GLN A 168 -6.93 4.26 -11.29
C GLN A 168 -7.01 3.19 -12.38
N PRO A 169 -7.09 3.58 -13.68
CA PRO A 169 -7.04 2.62 -14.77
C PRO A 169 -5.77 1.77 -14.72
N LEU A 170 -5.93 0.44 -14.82
CA LEU A 170 -4.82 -0.50 -14.82
C LEU A 170 -4.48 -0.89 -16.26
N PRO A 171 -3.18 -0.88 -16.66
CA PRO A 171 -2.75 -1.46 -17.91
C PRO A 171 -3.09 -2.96 -17.97
N SER A 172 -3.56 -3.43 -19.12
CA SER A 172 -3.91 -4.85 -19.28
C SER A 172 -2.72 -5.79 -19.06
N GLU A 173 -1.50 -5.29 -19.30
CA GLU A 173 -0.26 -6.00 -19.01
C GLU A 173 -0.08 -6.25 -17.51
N LEU A 174 -0.40 -5.27 -16.66
CA LEU A 174 -0.33 -5.43 -15.21
C LEU A 174 -1.40 -6.40 -14.72
N VAL A 175 -2.64 -6.25 -15.20
CA VAL A 175 -3.77 -7.13 -14.79
C VAL A 175 -3.45 -8.61 -15.03
N LYS A 176 -2.78 -8.93 -16.15
CA LYS A 176 -2.38 -10.31 -16.49
C LYS A 176 -1.29 -10.90 -15.60
N LEU A 177 -0.55 -10.05 -14.87
CA LEU A 177 0.52 -10.47 -13.97
C LEU A 177 0.05 -10.65 -12.52
N VAL A 178 -1.17 -10.16 -12.21
CA VAL A 178 -1.72 -10.19 -10.85
C VAL A 178 -2.39 -11.52 -10.58
N ASP A 179 -1.92 -12.24 -9.57
CA ASP A 179 -2.52 -13.47 -9.06
C ASP A 179 -3.65 -13.18 -8.07
N VAL A 180 -3.43 -12.18 -7.18
CA VAL A 180 -4.37 -11.82 -6.12
C VAL A 180 -4.65 -10.32 -6.15
N LEU A 181 -5.91 -9.94 -6.27
CA LEU A 181 -6.39 -8.56 -6.22
C LEU A 181 -7.02 -8.28 -4.85
N LEU A 182 -6.53 -7.24 -4.16
CA LEU A 182 -7.06 -6.78 -2.88
C LEU A 182 -7.78 -5.44 -3.08
N VAL A 183 -9.10 -5.41 -2.90
CA VAL A 183 -9.91 -4.20 -3.14
C VAL A 183 -10.90 -3.98 -2.01
N ASN A 184 -11.35 -2.75 -1.81
CA ASN A 184 -12.59 -2.49 -1.11
C ASN A 184 -13.77 -2.45 -2.11
N GLN A 185 -15.01 -2.37 -1.61
CA GLN A 185 -16.21 -2.36 -2.45
C GLN A 185 -16.24 -1.22 -3.47
N THR A 186 -15.76 -0.04 -3.08
CA THR A 186 -15.70 1.14 -3.96
C THR A 186 -14.66 0.94 -5.06
N GLU A 187 -13.46 0.47 -4.70
CA GLU A 187 -12.40 0.17 -5.66
C GLU A 187 -12.82 -0.93 -6.63
N ALA A 188 -13.46 -2.00 -6.14
CA ALA A 188 -13.99 -3.08 -7.00
C ALA A 188 -14.99 -2.54 -8.03
N ALA A 189 -15.92 -1.66 -7.59
CA ALA A 189 -16.88 -1.03 -8.48
C ALA A 189 -16.23 -0.11 -9.53
N GLN A 190 -15.19 0.65 -9.14
CA GLN A 190 -14.45 1.55 -10.03
C GLN A 190 -13.63 0.79 -11.08
N LEU A 191 -12.98 -0.32 -10.70
CA LEU A 191 -12.22 -1.16 -11.62
C LEU A 191 -13.13 -1.93 -12.59
N GLY A 192 -14.33 -2.26 -12.17
CA GLY A 192 -15.34 -2.97 -12.96
C GLY A 192 -15.09 -4.48 -13.06
N ALA A 193 -16.13 -5.18 -13.54
CA ALA A 193 -16.14 -6.64 -13.64
C ALA A 193 -15.10 -7.20 -14.64
N GLU A 194 -14.67 -6.42 -15.62
CA GLU A 194 -13.65 -6.83 -16.58
C GLU A 194 -12.30 -7.07 -15.88
N VAL A 195 -11.88 -6.15 -15.02
CA VAL A 195 -10.61 -6.27 -14.28
C VAL A 195 -10.73 -7.32 -13.17
N THR A 196 -11.78 -7.25 -12.34
CA THR A 196 -11.96 -8.18 -11.23
C THR A 196 -12.19 -9.63 -11.71
N GLY A 197 -12.84 -9.81 -12.86
CA GLY A 197 -13.06 -11.14 -13.47
C GLY A 197 -11.85 -11.69 -14.22
N ALA A 198 -10.82 -10.88 -14.50
CA ALA A 198 -9.60 -11.32 -15.16
C ALA A 198 -8.54 -11.87 -14.21
N VAL A 199 -8.67 -11.62 -12.89
CA VAL A 199 -7.71 -12.05 -11.87
C VAL A 199 -8.19 -13.33 -11.20
N SER A 200 -7.26 -14.27 -10.95
CA SER A 200 -7.58 -15.58 -10.42
C SER A 200 -8.15 -15.57 -9.01
N HIS A 201 -7.68 -14.63 -8.17
CA HIS A 201 -8.08 -14.52 -6.76
C HIS A 201 -8.41 -13.07 -6.42
N VAL A 202 -9.61 -12.83 -5.88
CA VAL A 202 -10.05 -11.48 -5.47
C VAL A 202 -10.46 -11.50 -4.00
N VAL A 203 -9.87 -10.60 -3.22
CA VAL A 203 -10.27 -10.31 -1.83
C VAL A 203 -10.94 -8.95 -1.81
N THR A 204 -12.19 -8.90 -1.38
CA THR A 204 -12.94 -7.65 -1.22
C THR A 204 -13.15 -7.35 0.26
N THR A 205 -12.53 -6.27 0.75
CA THR A 205 -12.72 -5.82 2.13
C THR A 205 -14.05 -5.10 2.30
N LEU A 206 -14.72 -5.36 3.44
CA LEU A 206 -16.07 -4.90 3.76
C LEU A 206 -16.11 -4.03 5.03
N GLY A 207 -14.98 -3.42 5.38
CA GLY A 207 -14.82 -2.68 6.63
C GLY A 207 -15.08 -3.57 7.85
N SER A 208 -15.92 -3.10 8.77
CA SER A 208 -16.29 -3.85 9.98
C SER A 208 -17.03 -5.17 9.72
N SER A 209 -17.47 -5.44 8.49
CA SER A 209 -18.11 -6.71 8.11
C SER A 209 -17.10 -7.77 7.62
N GLY A 210 -15.79 -7.49 7.70
CA GLY A 210 -14.75 -8.44 7.34
C GLY A 210 -14.33 -8.39 5.89
N ALA A 211 -14.18 -9.55 5.23
CA ALA A 211 -13.73 -9.64 3.85
C ALA A 211 -14.35 -10.86 3.14
N ASP A 212 -14.62 -10.70 1.85
CA ASP A 212 -14.99 -11.77 0.94
C ASP A 212 -13.79 -12.16 0.08
N TYR A 213 -13.61 -13.45 -0.13
CA TYR A 213 -12.67 -14.02 -1.09
C TYR A 213 -13.45 -14.76 -2.17
N ALA A 214 -13.04 -14.56 -3.41
CA ALA A 214 -13.54 -15.30 -4.57
C ALA A 214 -12.38 -15.72 -5.47
N SER A 215 -12.47 -16.92 -6.04
CA SER A 215 -11.49 -17.38 -7.04
C SER A 215 -12.16 -17.81 -8.34
N SER A 216 -11.37 -17.87 -9.40
CA SER A 216 -11.83 -18.25 -10.74
C SER A 216 -12.31 -19.69 -10.86
N ASP A 217 -11.98 -20.58 -9.90
CA ASP A 217 -12.47 -21.95 -9.81
C ASP A 217 -13.86 -22.08 -9.16
N GLY A 218 -14.44 -20.95 -8.74
CA GLY A 218 -15.76 -20.89 -8.10
C GLY A 218 -15.72 -20.99 -6.57
N THR A 219 -14.53 -21.05 -5.93
CA THR A 219 -14.42 -21.00 -4.47
C THR A 219 -14.80 -19.60 -3.97
N ALA A 220 -15.67 -19.55 -2.97
CA ALA A 220 -16.04 -18.32 -2.29
C ALA A 220 -15.98 -18.53 -0.77
N LEU A 221 -15.33 -17.63 -0.05
CA LEU A 221 -15.17 -17.67 1.40
C LEU A 221 -15.47 -16.27 1.98
N ARG A 222 -15.91 -16.24 3.24
CA ARG A 222 -16.07 -15.00 4.00
C ARG A 222 -15.29 -15.12 5.31
N ALA A 223 -14.53 -14.09 5.63
CA ALA A 223 -13.92 -13.88 6.94
C ALA A 223 -14.66 -12.74 7.64
N GLU A 224 -15.06 -12.92 8.89
CA GLU A 224 -15.59 -11.86 9.73
C GLU A 224 -14.44 -10.99 10.27
N SER A 225 -14.74 -9.72 10.56
CA SER A 225 -13.79 -8.84 11.25
C SER A 225 -13.61 -9.30 12.69
N PRO A 226 -12.38 -9.32 13.22
CA PRO A 226 -12.11 -9.68 14.61
C PRO A 226 -12.70 -8.70 15.62
#